data_bc7ce0f99475ead649ab6258a9d71bd1
#
_entry.id   bc7ce0f99475ead649ab6258a9d71bd1
#
_cell.length_a   1.000
_cell.length_b   1.000
_cell.length_c   1.000
_cell.angle_alpha   90.00
_cell.angle_beta   90.00
_cell.angle_gamma   90.00
#
_symmetry.space_group_name_H-M   'P 1'
#
loop_
_entity.id
_entity.type
_entity.pdbx_description
1 polymer ?
#
loop_
_entity_poly.entity_id
_entity_poly.type
_entity_poly.pdbx_seq_one_letter_code
_entity_poly.pdbx_strand_id
1 'polypeptide(L)'
;MGTSIILVRRILAVTMLLAFISLSSIALAQVQYYGVDIDISDKTRSSVKMTLTFVNPETNFDFNIIGKIENFAATSNAGPVNCSKIVGGISYINCTMALTKEKRTVEMSFETSDFVKVLEKTYFFDSDMSLNKNIDQVYVSVKLPEGTGMPSSNTDAKISYFENSTKTTDGRRIIIQWSLNNVQARQPLRFQFLYEDVDVAPLFSIRLRYFLLMGLAAVAVILFLIYRYKIKPEKLVLSVLDEYERKVIDIIGANKGVANQRKIVQETNLSKAKISRVVKSLAERGLVEVERKGRTNILKLVKKKFG
;
A
#
# COMPACT_ATOMS: atom_id res chain seq x y z
N MET A 1 -7.07 -9.40 90.96
CA MET A 1 -6.99 -10.52 89.99
C MET A 1 -7.46 -10.15 88.57
N GLY A 2 -8.24 -9.08 88.36
CA GLY A 2 -8.77 -8.70 87.03
C GLY A 2 -7.78 -7.94 86.11
N THR A 3 -6.81 -7.21 86.65
CA THR A 3 -5.87 -6.39 85.84
C THR A 3 -4.82 -7.20 85.10
N SER A 4 -4.37 -8.33 85.66
CA SER A 4 -3.40 -9.22 84.98
C SER A 4 -3.94 -9.92 83.73
N ILE A 5 -5.23 -10.28 83.72
CA ILE A 5 -5.84 -10.95 82.58
C ILE A 5 -6.04 -10.04 81.39
N ILE A 6 -6.33 -8.75 81.67
CA ILE A 6 -6.48 -7.70 80.60
C ILE A 6 -5.11 -7.42 79.94
N LEU A 7 -4.03 -7.39 80.75
CA LEU A 7 -2.68 -7.12 80.24
C LEU A 7 -2.19 -8.27 79.35
N VAL A 8 -2.41 -9.53 79.81
CA VAL A 8 -2.04 -10.71 79.03
C VAL A 8 -2.80 -10.78 77.67
N ARG A 9 -4.10 -10.48 77.67
CA ARG A 9 -4.91 -10.40 76.43
C ARG A 9 -4.41 -9.31 75.45
N ARG A 10 -4.00 -8.14 75.96
CA ARG A 10 -3.46 -7.08 75.12
C ARG A 10 -2.07 -7.45 74.56
N ILE A 11 -1.22 -8.10 75.33
CA ILE A 11 0.08 -8.57 74.85
C ILE A 11 -0.10 -9.67 73.80
N LEU A 12 -1.03 -10.59 73.98
CA LEU A 12 -1.33 -11.64 73.02
C LEU A 12 -1.91 -11.09 71.71
N ALA A 13 -2.79 -10.06 71.77
CA ALA A 13 -3.32 -9.39 70.58
C ALA A 13 -2.24 -8.64 69.80
N VAL A 14 -1.30 -7.96 70.49
CA VAL A 14 -0.19 -7.25 69.87
C VAL A 14 0.82 -8.23 69.24
N THR A 15 1.13 -9.34 69.89
CA THR A 15 2.01 -10.39 69.33
C THR A 15 1.36 -11.11 68.15
N MET A 16 0.06 -11.33 68.16
CA MET A 16 -0.67 -11.87 67.03
C MET A 16 -0.76 -10.90 65.83
N LEU A 17 -0.90 -9.59 66.11
CA LEU A 17 -0.89 -8.55 65.07
C LEU A 17 0.55 -8.40 64.45
N LEU A 18 1.57 -8.46 65.26
CA LEU A 18 2.98 -8.42 64.78
C LEU A 18 3.34 -9.71 64.03
N ALA A 19 2.85 -10.86 64.42
CA ALA A 19 3.01 -12.10 63.67
C ALA A 19 2.26 -12.07 62.29
N PHE A 20 1.11 -11.39 62.22
CA PHE A 20 0.40 -11.21 60.93
C PHE A 20 1.11 -10.24 59.99
N ILE A 21 1.80 -9.24 60.50
CA ILE A 21 2.59 -8.27 59.70
C ILE A 21 3.89 -8.94 59.19
N SER A 22 4.46 -9.88 59.93
CA SER A 22 5.66 -10.60 59.49
C SER A 22 5.42 -11.68 58.42
N LEU A 23 4.17 -12.07 58.16
CA LEU A 23 3.83 -13.05 57.13
C LEU A 23 3.50 -12.46 55.74
N SER A 24 3.48 -11.14 55.62
CA SER A 24 3.41 -10.55 54.25
C SER A 24 4.82 -10.67 53.62
N SER A 25 5.11 -11.85 53.08
CA SER A 25 6.28 -12.03 52.22
C SER A 25 6.06 -11.12 50.99
N ILE A 26 6.77 -9.99 50.96
CA ILE A 26 6.87 -9.18 49.77
C ILE A 26 7.52 -10.09 48.74
N ALA A 27 6.75 -10.54 47.79
CA ALA A 27 7.23 -11.32 46.65
C ALA A 27 8.15 -10.42 45.82
N LEU A 28 9.45 -10.52 46.06
CA LEU A 28 10.46 -9.79 45.33
C LEU A 28 10.46 -10.25 43.86
N ALA A 29 10.57 -9.32 42.95
CA ALA A 29 10.74 -9.63 41.53
C ALA A 29 11.97 -10.52 41.34
N GLN A 30 11.81 -11.54 40.47
CA GLN A 30 12.89 -12.45 40.08
C GLN A 30 13.50 -12.04 38.76
N VAL A 31 12.65 -11.42 37.89
CA VAL A 31 13.02 -10.85 36.60
C VAL A 31 12.83 -9.34 36.66
N GLN A 32 13.87 -8.59 36.40
CA GLN A 32 13.84 -7.12 36.41
C GLN A 32 13.16 -6.58 35.15
N TYR A 33 13.48 -7.16 33.99
CA TYR A 33 12.93 -6.75 32.70
C TYR A 33 12.65 -7.97 31.85
N TYR A 34 11.47 -7.98 31.25
CA TYR A 34 11.04 -8.97 30.26
C TYR A 34 10.52 -8.26 29.03
N GLY A 35 11.33 -8.23 27.97
CA GLY A 35 10.96 -7.70 26.65
C GLY A 35 10.59 -8.81 25.69
N VAL A 36 9.51 -8.66 24.94
CA VAL A 36 9.08 -9.57 23.88
C VAL A 36 8.79 -8.77 22.63
N ASP A 37 9.57 -8.99 21.59
CA ASP A 37 9.34 -8.42 20.27
C ASP A 37 8.89 -9.51 19.32
N ILE A 38 7.68 -9.35 18.76
CA ILE A 38 7.06 -10.26 17.82
C ILE A 38 6.92 -9.56 16.48
N ASP A 39 7.54 -10.10 15.46
CA ASP A 39 7.40 -9.64 14.07
C ASP A 39 6.59 -10.67 13.28
N ILE A 40 5.38 -10.29 12.86
CA ILE A 40 4.56 -11.13 12.00
C ILE A 40 4.92 -10.79 10.56
N SER A 41 5.63 -11.70 9.87
CA SER A 41 6.05 -11.49 8.49
C SER A 41 4.95 -11.89 7.51
N ASP A 42 4.83 -13.12 7.11
CA ASP A 42 3.96 -13.58 6.03
C ASP A 42 2.50 -13.81 6.48
N LYS A 43 1.89 -12.84 7.21
CA LYS A 43 0.52 -12.88 7.74
C LYS A 43 0.27 -13.95 8.80
N THR A 44 1.03 -15.05 8.81
CA THR A 44 0.88 -16.17 9.75
C THR A 44 2.17 -16.52 10.48
N ARG A 45 3.34 -16.26 9.88
CA ARG A 45 4.64 -16.59 10.49
C ARG A 45 5.11 -15.48 11.40
N SER A 46 5.37 -15.83 12.64
CA SER A 46 5.84 -14.90 13.69
C SER A 46 7.29 -15.22 14.06
N SER A 47 8.16 -14.22 13.98
CA SER A 47 9.51 -14.25 14.53
C SER A 47 9.49 -13.58 15.89
N VAL A 48 9.93 -14.26 16.91
CA VAL A 48 9.88 -13.82 18.31
C VAL A 48 11.28 -13.63 18.83
N LYS A 49 11.54 -12.47 19.44
CA LYS A 49 12.75 -12.19 20.22
C LYS A 49 12.34 -11.86 21.66
N MET A 50 12.87 -12.62 22.62
CA MET A 50 12.64 -12.44 24.03
C MET A 50 13.94 -11.98 24.70
N THR A 51 13.84 -10.96 25.54
CA THR A 51 14.98 -10.45 26.33
C THR A 51 14.61 -10.49 27.80
N LEU A 52 15.37 -11.24 28.60
CA LEU A 52 15.18 -11.32 30.04
C LEU A 52 16.39 -10.79 30.75
N THR A 53 16.17 -9.87 31.70
CA THR A 53 17.20 -9.42 32.64
C THR A 53 16.79 -9.84 34.04
N PHE A 54 17.55 -10.71 34.66
CA PHE A 54 17.27 -11.23 35.99
C PHE A 54 17.73 -10.25 37.10
N VAL A 55 17.06 -10.29 38.26
CA VAL A 55 17.47 -9.51 39.43
C VAL A 55 18.75 -10.10 40.05
N ASN A 56 18.81 -11.43 40.13
CA ASN A 56 19.94 -12.19 40.63
C ASN A 56 20.50 -13.11 39.56
N PRO A 57 21.77 -13.54 39.64
CA PRO A 57 22.31 -14.55 38.76
C PRO A 57 21.48 -15.87 38.86
N GLU A 58 21.01 -16.34 37.73
CA GLU A 58 20.28 -17.61 37.61
C GLU A 58 21.17 -18.63 36.89
N THR A 59 20.98 -19.89 37.24
CA THR A 59 21.65 -21.01 36.57
C THR A 59 20.74 -21.79 35.65
N ASN A 60 19.46 -21.78 35.94
CA ASN A 60 18.43 -22.50 35.15
C ASN A 60 17.24 -21.58 34.91
N PHE A 61 16.66 -21.69 33.72
CA PHE A 61 15.43 -20.99 33.35
C PHE A 61 14.57 -21.89 32.47
N ASP A 62 13.33 -22.07 32.85
CA ASP A 62 12.33 -22.83 32.09
C ASP A 62 11.15 -21.97 31.74
N PHE A 63 10.60 -22.21 30.57
CA PHE A 63 9.37 -21.57 30.10
C PHE A 63 8.64 -22.43 29.06
N ASN A 64 7.36 -22.13 28.87
CA ASN A 64 6.49 -22.85 27.96
C ASN A 64 5.94 -21.88 26.93
N ILE A 65 5.80 -22.33 25.69
CA ILE A 65 5.15 -21.61 24.61
C ILE A 65 4.02 -22.47 24.05
N ILE A 66 2.83 -21.91 23.92
CA ILE A 66 1.72 -22.57 23.25
C ILE A 66 2.01 -22.56 21.74
N GLY A 67 2.21 -23.76 21.18
CA GLY A 67 2.54 -23.95 19.77
C GLY A 67 3.91 -24.56 19.53
N LYS A 68 4.16 -24.92 18.29
CA LYS A 68 5.43 -25.42 17.80
C LYS A 68 6.40 -24.28 17.55
N ILE A 69 7.64 -24.46 17.95
CA ILE A 69 8.72 -23.48 17.71
C ILE A 69 9.75 -24.06 16.74
N GLU A 70 10.27 -23.19 15.88
CA GLU A 70 11.33 -23.46 14.91
C GLU A 70 12.49 -22.51 15.13
N ASN A 71 13.66 -22.81 14.63
CA ASN A 71 14.85 -21.94 14.62
C ASN A 71 15.19 -21.32 15.98
N PHE A 72 14.99 -22.10 17.06
CA PHE A 72 15.27 -21.63 18.41
C PHE A 72 16.77 -21.39 18.64
N ALA A 73 17.09 -20.21 19.14
CA ALA A 73 18.43 -19.83 19.58
C ALA A 73 18.37 -19.10 20.92
N ALA A 74 19.39 -19.28 21.74
CA ALA A 74 19.53 -18.58 23.02
C ALA A 74 20.97 -18.13 23.20
N THR A 75 21.14 -16.90 23.67
CA THR A 75 22.45 -16.28 23.97
C THR A 75 22.38 -15.51 25.28
N SER A 76 23.52 -15.29 25.94
CA SER A 76 23.58 -14.41 27.08
C SER A 76 24.82 -13.49 27.02
N ASN A 77 24.72 -12.38 27.72
CA ASN A 77 25.85 -11.47 27.86
C ASN A 77 26.97 -12.00 28.82
N ALA A 78 26.74 -13.15 29.47
CA ALA A 78 27.68 -13.79 30.37
C ALA A 78 28.45 -14.96 29.72
N GLY A 79 27.92 -15.54 28.63
CA GLY A 79 28.52 -16.70 28.00
C GLY A 79 27.46 -17.59 27.30
N PRO A 80 27.81 -18.82 26.95
CA PRO A 80 26.90 -19.72 26.25
C PRO A 80 25.71 -20.09 27.12
N VAL A 81 24.55 -20.29 26.44
CA VAL A 81 23.32 -20.81 27.03
C VAL A 81 23.02 -22.14 26.39
N ASN A 82 22.85 -23.16 27.16
CA ASN A 82 22.50 -24.50 26.68
C ASN A 82 21.05 -24.80 26.99
N CYS A 83 20.25 -24.94 25.96
CA CYS A 83 18.81 -25.21 26.10
C CYS A 83 18.43 -26.58 25.53
N SER A 84 17.66 -27.34 26.33
CA SER A 84 16.89 -28.48 25.86
C SER A 84 15.48 -28.05 25.49
N LYS A 85 14.89 -28.63 24.45
CA LYS A 85 13.55 -28.31 24.01
C LYS A 85 12.75 -29.55 23.67
N ILE A 86 11.50 -29.57 24.07
CA ILE A 86 10.48 -30.56 23.66
C ILE A 86 9.44 -29.79 22.88
N VAL A 87 9.36 -30.02 21.57
CA VAL A 87 8.47 -29.30 20.66
C VAL A 87 7.18 -30.09 20.44
N GLY A 88 6.03 -29.45 20.67
CA GLY A 88 4.71 -30.03 20.51
C GLY A 88 3.61 -28.98 20.39
N GLY A 89 2.36 -29.35 20.73
CA GLY A 89 1.28 -28.36 20.87
C GLY A 89 1.54 -27.34 21.98
N ILE A 90 2.34 -27.73 22.98
CA ILE A 90 3.02 -26.85 23.94
C ILE A 90 4.50 -27.19 23.82
N SER A 91 5.33 -26.21 23.58
CA SER A 91 6.79 -26.35 23.54
C SER A 91 7.39 -26.01 24.90
N TYR A 92 8.14 -26.92 25.47
CA TYR A 92 8.84 -26.78 26.74
C TYR A 92 10.31 -26.49 26.49
N ILE A 93 10.82 -25.42 27.06
CA ILE A 93 12.20 -25.01 26.92
C ILE A 93 12.82 -24.94 28.32
N ASN A 94 13.94 -25.61 28.49
CA ASN A 94 14.74 -25.55 29.71
C ASN A 94 16.19 -25.16 29.35
N CYS A 95 16.64 -24.04 29.87
CA CYS A 95 17.94 -23.48 29.58
C CYS A 95 18.84 -23.48 30.83
N THR A 96 20.07 -23.93 30.66
CA THR A 96 21.15 -23.82 31.66
C THR A 96 22.10 -22.73 31.21
N MET A 97 22.46 -21.85 32.15
CA MET A 97 23.30 -20.67 31.92
C MET A 97 24.15 -20.36 33.10
N ALA A 98 25.25 -19.63 32.92
CA ALA A 98 26.15 -19.18 33.97
C ALA A 98 26.16 -17.64 34.04
N LEU A 99 25.09 -17.07 34.57
CA LEU A 99 24.97 -15.62 34.73
C LEU A 99 25.80 -15.13 35.89
N THR A 100 26.26 -13.89 35.86
CA THR A 100 27.03 -13.22 36.90
C THR A 100 26.28 -11.99 37.42
N LYS A 101 26.73 -11.40 38.55
CA LYS A 101 26.10 -10.20 39.12
C LYS A 101 26.05 -9.01 38.13
N GLU A 102 27.00 -8.92 37.22
CA GLU A 102 27.09 -7.83 36.23
C GLU A 102 26.46 -8.17 34.89
N LYS A 103 26.40 -9.47 34.54
CA LYS A 103 25.93 -9.97 33.27
C LYS A 103 24.73 -10.92 33.47
N ARG A 104 23.54 -10.38 33.45
CA ARG A 104 22.29 -11.06 33.86
C ARG A 104 21.23 -11.08 32.79
N THR A 105 21.60 -10.77 31.55
CA THR A 105 20.64 -10.71 30.42
C THR A 105 20.79 -11.91 29.52
N VAL A 106 19.66 -12.50 29.16
CA VAL A 106 19.51 -13.60 28.21
C VAL A 106 18.61 -13.13 27.08
N GLU A 107 19.03 -13.39 25.86
CA GLU A 107 18.23 -13.20 24.66
C GLU A 107 17.90 -14.56 24.05
N MET A 108 16.65 -14.75 23.71
CA MET A 108 16.13 -15.95 23.04
C MET A 108 15.37 -15.54 21.81
N SER A 109 15.47 -16.34 20.76
CA SER A 109 14.70 -16.12 19.52
C SER A 109 14.16 -17.44 18.98
N PHE A 110 13.01 -17.39 18.36
CA PHE A 110 12.38 -18.52 17.69
C PHE A 110 11.36 -18.04 16.67
N GLU A 111 10.93 -18.95 15.82
CA GLU A 111 9.85 -18.71 14.87
C GLU A 111 8.69 -19.66 15.17
N THR A 112 7.46 -19.21 14.88
CA THR A 112 6.25 -20.04 15.01
C THR A 112 5.17 -19.56 14.03
N SER A 113 4.34 -20.48 13.58
CA SER A 113 3.13 -20.19 12.81
C SER A 113 1.85 -20.38 13.64
N ASP A 114 1.97 -20.81 14.88
CA ASP A 114 0.81 -21.19 15.71
C ASP A 114 0.17 -20.01 16.45
N PHE A 115 0.82 -18.82 16.43
CA PHE A 115 0.27 -17.61 17.03
C PHE A 115 -0.82 -16.96 16.20
N VAL A 116 -0.90 -17.27 14.91
CA VAL A 116 -1.87 -16.65 14.01
C VAL A 116 -2.78 -17.72 13.41
N LYS A 117 -4.09 -17.52 13.59
CA LYS A 117 -5.13 -18.34 12.97
C LYS A 117 -5.82 -17.54 11.88
N VAL A 118 -5.98 -18.14 10.71
CA VAL A 118 -6.69 -17.51 9.59
C VAL A 118 -8.18 -17.76 9.76
N LEU A 119 -8.99 -16.69 9.78
CA LEU A 119 -10.43 -16.70 9.90
C LEU A 119 -11.04 -16.01 8.68
N GLU A 120 -11.25 -16.75 7.58
CA GLU A 120 -11.73 -16.23 6.29
C GLU A 120 -10.90 -15.05 5.75
N LYS A 121 -11.30 -13.80 6.02
CA LYS A 121 -10.63 -12.57 5.60
C LYS A 121 -9.86 -11.87 6.72
N THR A 122 -9.93 -12.42 7.92
CA THR A 122 -9.27 -11.84 9.10
C THR A 122 -8.26 -12.82 9.69
N TYR A 123 -7.32 -12.31 10.44
CA TYR A 123 -6.28 -13.04 11.12
C TYR A 123 -6.45 -12.84 12.62
N PHE A 124 -6.49 -13.91 13.37
CA PHE A 124 -6.56 -13.88 14.82
C PHE A 124 -5.19 -14.20 15.41
N PHE A 125 -4.58 -13.21 16.04
CA PHE A 125 -3.35 -13.38 16.81
C PHE A 125 -3.67 -13.79 18.24
N ASP A 126 -2.99 -14.82 18.73
CA ASP A 126 -3.15 -15.36 20.08
C ASP A 126 -1.81 -15.89 20.57
N SER A 127 -1.19 -15.21 21.52
CA SER A 127 0.06 -15.65 22.13
C SER A 127 -0.01 -15.56 23.65
N ASP A 128 0.55 -16.56 24.34
CA ASP A 128 0.73 -16.57 25.77
C ASP A 128 2.23 -16.54 26.09
N MET A 129 2.67 -15.45 26.71
CA MET A 129 4.05 -15.17 27.07
C MET A 129 4.25 -15.19 28.60
N SER A 130 3.39 -15.90 29.32
CA SER A 130 3.43 -16.01 30.77
C SER A 130 4.69 -16.71 31.25
N LEU A 131 5.26 -16.20 32.34
CA LEU A 131 6.39 -16.82 33.04
C LEU A 131 6.00 -17.26 34.44
N ASN A 132 6.68 -18.28 34.95
CA ASN A 132 6.53 -18.74 36.34
C ASN A 132 7.46 -17.98 37.30
N LYS A 133 7.62 -16.66 37.07
CA LYS A 133 8.47 -15.77 37.87
C LYS A 133 7.78 -14.42 38.04
N ASN A 134 8.06 -13.74 39.17
CA ASN A 134 7.64 -12.37 39.36
C ASN A 134 8.51 -11.45 38.49
N ILE A 135 7.89 -10.52 37.79
CA ILE A 135 8.54 -9.63 36.82
C ILE A 135 8.26 -8.19 37.22
N ASP A 136 9.29 -7.37 37.29
CA ASP A 136 9.16 -5.96 37.63
C ASP A 136 8.59 -5.17 36.44
N GLN A 137 9.21 -5.33 35.26
CA GLN A 137 8.79 -4.64 34.03
C GLN A 137 8.61 -5.61 32.86
N VAL A 138 7.46 -5.56 32.23
CA VAL A 138 7.16 -6.29 30.98
C VAL A 138 6.92 -5.30 29.86
N TYR A 139 7.56 -5.52 28.73
CA TYR A 139 7.31 -4.80 27.49
C TYR A 139 7.08 -5.80 26.37
N VAL A 140 5.95 -5.69 25.71
CA VAL A 140 5.62 -6.53 24.57
C VAL A 140 5.29 -5.66 23.36
N SER A 141 5.91 -5.97 22.24
CA SER A 141 5.74 -5.28 20.97
C SER A 141 5.35 -6.31 19.91
N VAL A 142 4.25 -6.09 19.20
CA VAL A 142 3.82 -6.92 18.07
C VAL A 142 3.73 -6.07 16.84
N LYS A 143 4.52 -6.40 15.83
CA LYS A 143 4.58 -5.72 14.55
C LYS A 143 3.77 -6.50 13.52
N LEU A 144 2.74 -5.87 12.96
CA LEU A 144 1.86 -6.48 11.96
C LEU A 144 2.51 -6.55 10.57
N PRO A 145 2.05 -7.44 9.68
CA PRO A 145 2.49 -7.47 8.29
C PRO A 145 2.19 -6.17 7.54
N GLU A 146 2.96 -5.87 6.50
CA GLU A 146 2.65 -4.75 5.61
C GLU A 146 1.30 -4.95 4.90
N GLY A 147 0.54 -3.86 4.72
CA GLY A 147 -0.75 -3.91 4.06
C GLY A 147 -1.88 -4.49 4.91
N THR A 148 -1.65 -4.67 6.22
CA THR A 148 -2.70 -5.08 7.14
C THR A 148 -3.14 -3.94 8.06
N GLY A 149 -4.36 -4.03 8.56
CA GLY A 149 -4.97 -3.06 9.45
C GLY A 149 -5.73 -3.70 10.58
N MET A 150 -6.16 -2.89 11.54
CA MET A 150 -7.09 -3.34 12.57
C MET A 150 -8.51 -3.25 12.02
N PRO A 151 -9.39 -4.25 12.24
CA PRO A 151 -10.78 -4.17 11.83
C PRO A 151 -11.46 -2.93 12.42
N SER A 152 -12.35 -2.31 11.64
CA SER A 152 -13.16 -1.21 12.15
C SER A 152 -14.06 -1.72 13.28
N SER A 153 -14.25 -0.92 14.33
CA SER A 153 -14.89 -1.25 15.60
C SER A 153 -16.36 -1.73 15.54
N ASN A 154 -16.91 -1.94 14.36
CA ASN A 154 -18.28 -2.43 14.16
C ASN A 154 -18.40 -3.96 14.10
N THR A 155 -17.32 -4.69 14.25
CA THR A 155 -17.38 -6.14 14.36
C THR A 155 -17.69 -6.49 15.82
N ASP A 156 -18.77 -7.22 16.08
CA ASP A 156 -19.25 -7.71 17.38
C ASP A 156 -18.25 -8.61 18.16
N ALA A 157 -17.06 -8.75 17.70
CA ALA A 157 -15.97 -9.41 18.39
C ALA A 157 -15.42 -8.47 19.49
N LYS A 158 -16.01 -8.55 20.68
CA LYS A 158 -15.38 -8.17 21.95
C LYS A 158 -14.13 -9.03 22.17
N ILE A 159 -13.13 -8.90 21.29
CA ILE A 159 -11.83 -9.46 21.55
C ILE A 159 -11.17 -8.52 22.54
N SER A 160 -10.93 -9.05 23.72
CA SER A 160 -10.29 -8.37 24.83
C SER A 160 -8.93 -7.82 24.38
N TYR A 161 -8.94 -6.59 23.88
CA TYR A 161 -7.69 -5.84 23.85
C TYR A 161 -7.28 -5.67 25.31
N PHE A 162 -6.07 -6.06 25.66
CA PHE A 162 -5.51 -5.66 26.92
C PHE A 162 -5.74 -4.14 27.08
N GLU A 163 -6.45 -3.75 28.12
CA GLU A 163 -6.50 -2.40 28.58
C GLU A 163 -5.04 -1.91 28.70
N ASN A 164 -4.66 -0.80 28.19
CA ASN A 164 -3.30 -0.24 28.15
C ASN A 164 -2.39 -0.63 26.97
N SER A 165 -2.93 -1.10 25.83
CA SER A 165 -2.12 -1.17 24.62
C SER A 165 -1.99 0.22 23.97
N THR A 166 -0.79 0.53 23.46
CA THR A 166 -0.55 1.68 22.59
C THR A 166 -0.35 1.20 21.15
N LYS A 167 -0.90 1.95 20.20
CA LYS A 167 -0.72 1.67 18.77
C LYS A 167 0.16 2.73 18.16
N THR A 168 1.22 2.30 17.50
CA THR A 168 2.16 3.15 16.78
C THR A 168 2.33 2.65 15.36
N THR A 169 3.10 3.35 14.53
CA THR A 169 3.43 2.92 13.17
C THR A 169 4.86 3.32 12.82
N ASP A 170 5.52 2.51 12.03
CA ASP A 170 6.80 2.84 11.40
C ASP A 170 6.62 3.50 9.99
N GLY A 171 5.39 3.85 9.63
CA GLY A 171 5.02 4.42 8.33
C GLY A 171 4.54 3.38 7.32
N ARG A 172 4.78 2.09 7.54
CA ARG A 172 4.34 0.99 6.69
C ARG A 172 3.54 -0.07 7.42
N ARG A 173 3.85 -0.28 8.68
CA ARG A 173 3.32 -1.36 9.51
C ARG A 173 2.76 -0.81 10.82
N ILE A 174 1.72 -1.43 11.31
CA ILE A 174 1.16 -1.12 12.63
C ILE A 174 1.96 -1.90 13.68
N ILE A 175 2.28 -1.23 14.77
CA ILE A 175 2.98 -1.79 15.92
C ILE A 175 2.08 -1.62 17.14
N ILE A 176 1.75 -2.72 17.80
CA ILE A 176 0.94 -2.75 19.03
C ILE A 176 1.89 -3.03 20.19
N GLN A 177 1.84 -2.20 21.23
CA GLN A 177 2.76 -2.26 22.36
C GLN A 177 1.99 -2.31 23.68
N TRP A 178 2.50 -3.10 24.60
CA TRP A 178 2.02 -3.20 25.99
C TRP A 178 3.18 -2.99 26.94
N SER A 179 2.93 -2.22 28.01
CA SER A 179 3.86 -2.02 29.10
C SER A 179 3.13 -2.32 30.40
N LEU A 180 3.64 -3.30 31.14
CA LEU A 180 3.07 -3.76 32.39
C LEU A 180 4.13 -3.74 33.48
N ASN A 181 3.75 -3.44 34.73
CA ASN A 181 4.65 -3.41 35.85
C ASN A 181 4.16 -4.38 36.94
N ASN A 182 5.09 -4.93 37.71
CA ASN A 182 4.79 -5.78 38.87
C ASN A 182 3.93 -7.01 38.56
N VAL A 183 4.24 -7.70 37.47
CA VAL A 183 3.53 -8.92 37.04
C VAL A 183 3.90 -10.08 37.95
N GLN A 184 2.90 -10.72 38.54
CA GLN A 184 3.07 -11.85 39.43
C GLN A 184 3.39 -13.14 38.69
N ALA A 185 4.10 -14.05 39.38
CA ALA A 185 4.34 -15.39 38.86
C ALA A 185 3.03 -16.08 38.46
N ARG A 186 3.00 -16.73 37.30
CA ARG A 186 1.82 -17.40 36.71
C ARG A 186 0.66 -16.47 36.36
N GLN A 187 0.81 -15.16 36.44
CA GLN A 187 -0.18 -14.24 35.90
C GLN A 187 -0.22 -14.40 34.37
N PRO A 188 -1.39 -14.61 33.76
CA PRO A 188 -1.47 -14.81 32.33
C PRO A 188 -1.05 -13.55 31.56
N LEU A 189 -0.05 -13.69 30.70
CA LEU A 189 0.39 -12.67 29.75
C LEU A 189 -0.05 -13.07 28.35
N ARG A 190 -1.35 -13.09 28.13
CA ARG A 190 -1.95 -13.50 26.87
C ARG A 190 -2.36 -12.29 26.06
N PHE A 191 -1.86 -12.22 24.82
CA PHE A 191 -2.09 -11.11 23.90
C PHE A 191 -2.93 -11.63 22.74
N GLN A 192 -4.11 -11.02 22.54
CA GLN A 192 -5.08 -11.44 21.54
C GLN A 192 -5.61 -10.23 20.79
N PHE A 193 -5.64 -10.30 19.46
CA PHE A 193 -6.26 -9.27 18.62
C PHE A 193 -6.55 -9.80 17.22
N LEU A 194 -7.42 -9.10 16.50
CA LEU A 194 -7.69 -9.32 15.08
C LEU A 194 -6.97 -8.30 14.23
N TYR A 195 -6.55 -8.72 13.06
CA TYR A 195 -6.12 -7.84 11.98
C TYR A 195 -6.61 -8.37 10.64
N GLU A 196 -6.69 -7.53 9.63
CA GLU A 196 -7.21 -7.85 8.30
C GLU A 196 -6.35 -7.23 7.21
N ASP A 197 -6.44 -7.77 6.00
CA ASP A 197 -5.83 -7.14 4.84
C ASP A 197 -6.55 -5.82 4.57
N VAL A 198 -5.79 -4.73 4.50
CA VAL A 198 -6.33 -3.47 4.01
C VAL A 198 -6.30 -3.54 2.50
N ASP A 199 -7.48 -3.78 1.90
CA ASP A 199 -7.67 -3.59 0.47
C ASP A 199 -7.42 -2.12 0.14
N VAL A 200 -6.15 -1.77 -0.02
CA VAL A 200 -5.77 -0.51 -0.64
C VAL A 200 -6.19 -0.66 -2.09
N ALA A 201 -7.49 -0.40 -2.36
CA ALA A 201 -7.94 -0.25 -3.73
C ALA A 201 -6.95 0.71 -4.40
N PRO A 202 -6.22 0.28 -5.43
CA PRO A 202 -5.15 1.09 -5.94
C PRO A 202 -5.76 2.36 -6.55
N LEU A 203 -5.85 3.41 -5.73
CA LEU A 203 -6.31 4.74 -6.15
C LEU A 203 -5.55 5.19 -7.41
N PHE A 204 -4.36 4.64 -7.60
CA PHE A 204 -3.52 4.85 -8.77
C PHE A 204 -4.10 4.20 -10.04
N SER A 205 -4.72 3.02 -9.95
CA SER A 205 -5.28 2.33 -11.13
C SER A 205 -6.56 2.99 -11.63
N ILE A 206 -7.38 3.52 -10.72
CA ILE A 206 -8.62 4.23 -11.08
C ILE A 206 -8.26 5.56 -11.73
N ARG A 207 -7.37 6.35 -11.14
CA ARG A 207 -6.91 7.63 -11.73
C ARG A 207 -6.21 7.41 -13.06
N LEU A 208 -5.35 6.41 -13.20
CA LEU A 208 -4.64 6.11 -14.45
C LEU A 208 -5.61 5.75 -15.57
N ARG A 209 -6.67 4.97 -15.29
CA ARG A 209 -7.72 4.65 -16.27
C ARG A 209 -8.48 5.89 -16.75
N TYR A 210 -8.82 6.81 -15.85
CA TYR A 210 -9.44 8.07 -16.24
C TYR A 210 -8.50 8.97 -17.05
N PHE A 211 -7.21 9.05 -16.72
CA PHE A 211 -6.23 9.78 -17.53
C PHE A 211 -6.04 9.17 -18.92
N LEU A 212 -6.04 7.84 -19.05
CA LEU A 212 -5.97 7.16 -20.34
C LEU A 212 -7.24 7.42 -21.18
N LEU A 213 -8.42 7.35 -20.59
CA LEU A 213 -9.68 7.65 -21.27
C LEU A 213 -9.77 9.11 -21.72
N MET A 214 -9.37 10.06 -20.86
CA MET A 214 -9.30 11.47 -21.23
C MET A 214 -8.28 11.73 -22.34
N GLY A 215 -7.12 11.10 -22.29
CA GLY A 215 -6.10 11.18 -23.36
C GLY A 215 -6.64 10.66 -24.69
N LEU A 216 -7.31 9.51 -24.69
CA LEU A 216 -7.92 8.92 -25.87
C LEU A 216 -9.03 9.81 -26.46
N ALA A 217 -9.88 10.39 -25.61
CA ALA A 217 -10.92 11.34 -26.03
C ALA A 217 -10.31 12.61 -26.64
N ALA A 218 -9.24 13.17 -26.06
CA ALA A 218 -8.56 14.33 -26.61
C ALA A 218 -7.96 14.03 -27.99
N VAL A 219 -7.32 12.87 -28.17
CA VAL A 219 -6.78 12.45 -29.47
C VAL A 219 -7.92 12.28 -30.51
N ALA A 220 -9.04 11.69 -30.12
CA ALA A 220 -10.22 11.54 -31.02
C ALA A 220 -10.77 12.91 -31.44
N VAL A 221 -10.86 13.88 -30.53
CA VAL A 221 -11.29 15.25 -30.86
C VAL A 221 -10.31 15.93 -31.81
N ILE A 222 -9.02 15.79 -31.58
CA ILE A 222 -7.98 16.36 -32.46
C ILE A 222 -8.07 15.75 -33.86
N LEU A 223 -8.18 14.43 -33.96
CA LEU A 223 -8.35 13.74 -35.24
C LEU A 223 -9.65 14.16 -35.97
N PHE A 224 -10.75 14.33 -35.23
CA PHE A 224 -12.00 14.82 -35.77
C PHE A 224 -11.88 16.26 -36.31
N LEU A 225 -11.19 17.13 -35.58
CA LEU A 225 -10.93 18.51 -36.03
C LEU A 225 -10.05 18.52 -37.28
N ILE A 226 -8.96 17.74 -37.33
CA ILE A 226 -8.10 17.60 -38.52
C ILE A 226 -8.89 17.07 -39.71
N TYR A 227 -9.72 16.05 -39.49
CA TYR A 227 -10.61 15.51 -40.56
C TYR A 227 -11.56 16.58 -41.06
N ARG A 228 -12.20 17.33 -40.17
CA ARG A 228 -13.15 18.39 -40.54
C ARG A 228 -12.48 19.56 -41.26
N TYR A 229 -11.25 19.92 -40.88
CA TYR A 229 -10.49 20.98 -41.54
C TYR A 229 -9.93 20.57 -42.92
N LYS A 230 -9.53 19.30 -43.08
CA LYS A 230 -9.01 18.81 -44.38
C LYS A 230 -10.08 18.66 -45.48
N ILE A 231 -11.37 18.58 -45.19
CA ILE A 231 -12.43 18.30 -46.16
C ILE A 231 -13.08 19.56 -46.76
N LYS A 232 -12.74 20.77 -46.31
CA LYS A 232 -13.48 21.98 -46.73
C LYS A 232 -12.75 23.09 -47.52
N PRO A 233 -11.56 22.96 -48.13
CA PRO A 233 -11.05 24.06 -48.95
C PRO A 233 -11.60 24.15 -50.36
N GLU A 234 -12.09 23.06 -50.98
CA GLU A 234 -12.58 23.10 -52.38
C GLU A 234 -13.88 23.90 -52.57
N LYS A 235 -14.80 23.87 -51.61
CA LYS A 235 -16.08 24.56 -51.72
C LYS A 235 -15.99 26.08 -51.61
N LEU A 236 -14.99 26.61 -50.89
CA LEU A 236 -14.85 28.04 -50.65
C LEU A 236 -14.28 28.78 -51.87
N VAL A 237 -13.43 28.15 -52.67
CA VAL A 237 -12.86 28.75 -53.89
C VAL A 237 -13.91 28.81 -55.00
N LEU A 238 -14.78 27.78 -55.09
CA LEU A 238 -15.84 27.75 -56.10
C LEU A 238 -17.00 28.74 -55.85
N SER A 239 -17.17 29.19 -54.60
CA SER A 239 -18.22 30.18 -54.27
C SER A 239 -17.90 31.61 -54.65
N VAL A 240 -16.66 31.92 -54.95
CA VAL A 240 -16.18 33.27 -55.32
C VAL A 240 -16.05 33.42 -56.86
N LEU A 241 -16.30 32.37 -57.63
CA LEU A 241 -16.20 32.38 -59.08
C LEU A 241 -17.47 32.90 -59.74
N ASP A 242 -17.30 33.78 -60.73
CA ASP A 242 -18.38 34.18 -61.60
C ASP A 242 -18.94 32.96 -62.39
N GLU A 243 -20.19 33.01 -62.79
CA GLU A 243 -20.86 31.93 -63.50
C GLU A 243 -20.08 31.46 -64.73
N TYR A 244 -19.46 32.35 -65.42
CA TYR A 244 -18.64 32.05 -66.62
C TYR A 244 -17.32 31.40 -66.25
N GLU A 245 -16.68 31.84 -65.16
CA GLU A 245 -15.47 31.25 -64.62
C GLU A 245 -15.69 29.83 -64.16
N ARG A 246 -16.84 29.57 -63.49
CA ARG A 246 -17.24 28.25 -63.06
C ARG A 246 -17.45 27.29 -64.23
N LYS A 247 -18.17 27.72 -65.28
CA LYS A 247 -18.36 26.93 -66.50
C LYS A 247 -17.05 26.52 -67.15
N VAL A 248 -16.08 27.43 -67.21
CA VAL A 248 -14.74 27.17 -67.77
C VAL A 248 -14.00 26.14 -66.93
N ILE A 249 -14.01 26.25 -65.60
CA ILE A 249 -13.34 25.32 -64.69
C ILE A 249 -14.00 23.94 -64.77
N ASP A 250 -15.35 23.84 -64.80
CA ASP A 250 -16.06 22.60 -64.92
C ASP A 250 -15.70 21.83 -66.19
N ILE A 251 -15.60 22.59 -67.34
CA ILE A 251 -15.17 21.99 -68.60
C ILE A 251 -13.72 21.50 -68.54
N ILE A 252 -12.80 22.27 -67.93
CA ILE A 252 -11.43 21.84 -67.77
C ILE A 252 -11.38 20.60 -66.85
N GLY A 253 -12.14 20.59 -65.75
CA GLY A 253 -12.27 19.47 -64.85
C GLY A 253 -12.79 18.19 -65.50
N ALA A 254 -13.86 18.31 -66.28
CA ALA A 254 -14.44 17.21 -67.05
C ALA A 254 -13.47 16.61 -68.08
N ASN A 255 -12.52 17.41 -68.56
CA ASN A 255 -11.45 16.99 -69.47
C ASN A 255 -10.15 16.61 -68.75
N LYS A 256 -10.25 15.97 -67.57
CA LYS A 256 -9.09 15.53 -66.78
C LYS A 256 -8.11 16.62 -66.39
N GLY A 257 -8.59 17.85 -66.22
CA GLY A 257 -7.82 18.98 -65.78
C GLY A 257 -7.05 19.71 -66.92
N VAL A 258 -7.23 19.33 -68.16
CA VAL A 258 -6.58 19.95 -69.32
C VAL A 258 -7.57 20.14 -70.45
N ALA A 259 -7.74 21.33 -70.94
CA ALA A 259 -8.65 21.60 -72.10
C ALA A 259 -8.04 22.62 -73.08
N ASN A 260 -8.39 22.47 -74.34
CA ASN A 260 -8.03 23.45 -75.36
C ASN A 260 -8.99 24.64 -75.36
N GLN A 261 -8.55 25.86 -75.42
CA GLN A 261 -9.39 27.05 -75.40
C GLN A 261 -10.45 27.04 -76.51
N ARG A 262 -10.14 26.49 -77.70
CA ARG A 262 -11.10 26.35 -78.77
C ARG A 262 -12.26 25.41 -78.39
N LYS A 263 -11.98 24.31 -77.68
CA LYS A 263 -13.00 23.37 -77.17
C LYS A 263 -13.91 24.07 -76.18
N ILE A 264 -13.35 24.89 -75.27
CA ILE A 264 -14.14 25.63 -74.29
C ILE A 264 -15.07 26.64 -74.93
N VAL A 265 -14.61 27.32 -76.01
CA VAL A 265 -15.45 28.22 -76.74
C VAL A 265 -16.65 27.48 -77.41
N GLN A 266 -16.40 26.26 -77.90
CA GLN A 266 -17.48 25.42 -78.51
C GLN A 266 -18.47 24.91 -77.46
N GLU A 267 -18.02 24.48 -76.36
CA GLU A 267 -18.91 23.90 -75.32
C GLU A 267 -19.63 24.97 -74.48
N THR A 268 -19.13 26.20 -74.40
CA THR A 268 -19.79 27.27 -73.62
C THR A 268 -20.74 28.13 -74.49
N ASN A 269 -20.66 28.05 -75.79
CA ASN A 269 -21.33 28.96 -76.73
C ASN A 269 -21.04 30.44 -76.53
N LEU A 270 -19.89 30.74 -75.90
CA LEU A 270 -19.41 32.11 -75.62
C LEU A 270 -18.47 32.59 -76.77
N SER A 271 -18.43 33.88 -76.95
CA SER A 271 -17.50 34.44 -77.93
C SER A 271 -16.01 34.23 -77.48
N LYS A 272 -15.14 34.02 -78.47
CA LYS A 272 -13.69 33.84 -78.23
C LYS A 272 -13.10 34.97 -77.39
N ALA A 273 -13.59 36.22 -77.59
CA ALA A 273 -13.13 37.38 -76.79
C ALA A 273 -13.54 37.27 -75.27
N LYS A 274 -14.76 36.76 -75.03
CA LYS A 274 -15.27 36.56 -73.63
C LYS A 274 -14.50 35.47 -72.93
N ILE A 275 -14.31 34.31 -73.59
CA ILE A 275 -13.51 33.23 -73.04
C ILE A 275 -12.06 33.66 -72.77
N SER A 276 -11.45 34.46 -73.62
CA SER A 276 -10.08 34.98 -73.42
C SER A 276 -9.99 35.85 -72.17
N ARG A 277 -11.01 36.67 -71.85
CA ARG A 277 -11.06 37.46 -70.61
C ARG A 277 -11.25 36.58 -69.37
N VAL A 278 -12.15 35.62 -69.43
CA VAL A 278 -12.38 34.68 -68.32
C VAL A 278 -11.10 33.86 -68.03
N VAL A 279 -10.46 33.35 -69.06
CA VAL A 279 -9.22 32.60 -68.94
C VAL A 279 -8.11 33.46 -68.33
N LYS A 280 -8.00 34.75 -68.72
CA LYS A 280 -7.04 35.68 -68.15
C LYS A 280 -7.31 35.92 -66.68
N SER A 281 -8.56 36.14 -66.27
CA SER A 281 -8.95 36.29 -64.86
C SER A 281 -8.62 35.03 -64.03
N LEU A 282 -8.91 33.86 -64.55
CA LEU A 282 -8.61 32.57 -63.91
C LEU A 282 -7.07 32.35 -63.77
N ALA A 283 -6.31 32.76 -64.77
CA ALA A 283 -4.84 32.69 -64.75
C ALA A 283 -4.23 33.68 -63.77
N GLU A 284 -4.72 34.92 -63.71
CA GLU A 284 -4.28 35.94 -62.73
C GLU A 284 -4.58 35.50 -61.30
N ARG A 285 -5.66 34.80 -61.08
CA ARG A 285 -6.00 34.18 -59.77
C ARG A 285 -5.24 32.87 -59.50
N GLY A 286 -4.40 32.41 -60.46
CA GLY A 286 -3.61 31.17 -60.31
C GLY A 286 -4.43 29.88 -60.29
N LEU A 287 -5.65 29.89 -60.82
CA LEU A 287 -6.51 28.71 -60.88
C LEU A 287 -6.27 27.91 -62.15
N VAL A 288 -5.82 28.54 -63.22
CA VAL A 288 -5.55 27.95 -64.54
C VAL A 288 -4.20 28.39 -65.02
N GLU A 289 -3.39 27.48 -65.51
CA GLU A 289 -2.17 27.74 -66.25
C GLU A 289 -2.42 27.72 -67.73
N VAL A 290 -1.94 28.72 -68.46
CA VAL A 290 -2.15 28.87 -69.90
C VAL A 290 -0.86 28.57 -70.64
N GLU A 291 -0.82 27.49 -71.41
CA GLU A 291 0.28 27.07 -72.26
C GLU A 291 -0.05 27.29 -73.72
N ARG A 292 0.74 28.07 -74.48
CA ARG A 292 0.51 28.29 -75.89
C ARG A 292 1.04 27.14 -76.72
N LYS A 293 0.17 26.45 -77.42
CA LYS A 293 0.55 25.36 -78.33
C LYS A 293 0.08 25.67 -79.77
N GLY A 294 1.00 26.12 -80.57
CA GLY A 294 0.72 26.55 -81.95
C GLY A 294 -0.23 27.74 -82.01
N ARG A 295 -1.36 27.60 -82.72
CA ARG A 295 -2.39 28.66 -82.90
C ARG A 295 -3.49 28.66 -81.83
N THR A 296 -3.34 27.82 -80.77
CA THR A 296 -4.34 27.67 -79.70
C THR A 296 -3.68 27.60 -78.32
N ASN A 297 -4.42 28.04 -77.29
CA ASN A 297 -4.00 27.90 -75.90
C ASN A 297 -4.55 26.61 -75.30
N ILE A 298 -3.72 25.89 -74.55
CA ILE A 298 -4.06 24.79 -73.70
C ILE A 298 -4.17 25.30 -72.28
N LEU A 299 -5.24 25.00 -71.59
CA LEU A 299 -5.55 25.41 -70.22
C LEU A 299 -5.37 24.21 -69.33
N LYS A 300 -4.58 24.36 -68.28
CA LYS A 300 -4.40 23.31 -67.25
C LYS A 300 -4.87 23.85 -65.91
N LEU A 301 -5.64 23.01 -65.22
CA LEU A 301 -6.08 23.34 -63.86
C LEU A 301 -4.90 23.23 -62.89
N VAL A 302 -4.59 24.31 -62.21
CA VAL A 302 -3.49 24.33 -61.22
C VAL A 302 -4.00 23.63 -59.97
N LYS A 303 -3.57 22.37 -59.75
CA LYS A 303 -3.77 21.69 -58.48
C LYS A 303 -2.89 22.41 -57.45
N LYS A 304 -3.38 23.49 -56.83
CA LYS A 304 -2.73 23.99 -55.62
C LYS A 304 -2.79 22.91 -54.58
N LYS A 305 -1.66 22.26 -54.30
CA LYS A 305 -1.44 21.59 -53.01
C LYS A 305 -1.44 22.71 -51.99
N PHE A 306 -2.55 22.94 -51.32
CA PHE A 306 -2.53 23.72 -50.09
C PHE A 306 -1.82 22.87 -49.05
N GLY A 307 -0.56 23.25 -48.72
CA GLY A 307 0.25 22.65 -47.65
C GLY A 307 -0.35 22.96 -46.28
#